data_0d5c68268ceef93f6c81c5b0f69a5bbf
#
_entry.id   0d5c68268ceef93f6c81c5b0f69a5bbf
#
_cell.length_a   1.000
_cell.length_b   1.000
_cell.length_c   1.000
_cell.angle_alpha   90.00
_cell.angle_beta   90.00
_cell.angle_gamma   90.00
#
_symmetry.space_group_name_H-M   'P 1'
#
loop_
_entity.id
_entity.type
_entity.pdbx_description
1 polymer ?
#
loop_
_entity_poly.entity_id
_entity_poly.type
_entity_poly.pdbx_seq_one_letter_code
_entity_poly.pdbx_strand_id
1 'polypeptide(L)'
;NWSLENWVFNRFNPVSQAWGGVPALSSLTGTHDLRLVISGNLANELNLFGHVSSDSLEKHPEWFYSGDVSEVRDRHFYENIGKYDQFVGGWQDARNDWYQEEKNVGDSTEIVIKTPYKQSYIDERYESNQMLDYAKYSITVLMFNHVISGIESVWYSQKKASGKLKEASNFSSHINLFFNPQNPMGVGGIKMAWNF
;
A
#
# COMPACT_ATOMS: atom_id res chain seq x y z
N ASN A 1 10.81 -3.33 7.22
CA ASN A 1 10.64 -3.05 5.80
C ASN A 1 11.89 -2.34 5.31
N TRP A 2 12.84 -3.09 4.79
CA TRP A 2 14.19 -2.60 4.41
C TRP A 2 14.14 -1.38 3.47
N SER A 3 13.25 -1.39 2.51
CA SER A 3 13.13 -0.28 1.55
C SER A 3 12.67 1.03 2.20
N LEU A 4 11.87 0.97 3.25
CA LEU A 4 11.44 2.18 3.99
C LEU A 4 12.55 2.82 4.82
N GLU A 5 13.54 2.04 5.26
CA GLU A 5 14.69 2.54 6.00
C GLU A 5 15.66 3.31 5.10
N ASN A 6 15.53 3.11 3.78
CA ASN A 6 16.39 3.74 2.79
C ASN A 6 15.87 5.10 2.27
N TRP A 7 14.70 5.56 2.73
CA TRP A 7 14.24 6.92 2.50
C TRP A 7 14.45 7.76 3.75
N VAL A 8 15.22 8.85 3.64
CA VAL A 8 15.63 9.68 4.76
C VAL A 8 15.27 11.13 4.49
N PHE A 9 14.47 11.70 5.38
CA PHE A 9 14.00 13.09 5.27
C PHE A 9 15.15 14.11 5.21
N ASN A 10 16.19 13.93 6.01
CA ASN A 10 17.33 14.84 6.02
C ASN A 10 18.16 14.84 4.72
N ARG A 11 17.96 13.89 3.82
CA ARG A 11 18.56 13.88 2.49
C ARG A 11 17.72 14.61 1.46
N PHE A 12 16.46 14.74 1.73
CA PHE A 12 15.53 15.50 0.95
C PHE A 12 15.84 16.98 1.13
N ASN A 13 16.23 17.66 0.08
CA ASN A 13 16.54 19.08 0.15
C ASN A 13 15.30 19.90 -0.26
N PRO A 14 14.67 20.62 0.68
CA PRO A 14 13.50 21.44 0.38
C PRO A 14 13.83 22.68 -0.47
N VAL A 15 15.10 23.09 -0.49
CA VAL A 15 15.54 24.22 -1.30
C VAL A 15 15.97 23.69 -2.66
N SER A 16 15.18 23.98 -3.67
CA SER A 16 15.31 23.53 -5.03
C SER A 16 16.75 23.59 -5.57
N GLN A 17 17.49 22.52 -5.41
CA GLN A 17 18.76 22.37 -6.12
C GLN A 17 18.71 21.08 -6.92
N ALA A 18 18.98 21.24 -8.21
CA ALA A 18 19.07 20.12 -9.12
C ALA A 18 20.06 19.07 -8.59
N TRP A 19 19.56 17.91 -8.22
CA TRP A 19 20.37 16.77 -7.83
C TRP A 19 20.89 16.10 -9.10
N GLY A 20 22.21 16.04 -9.27
CA GLY A 20 22.80 15.42 -10.43
C GLY A 20 22.37 16.03 -11.77
N GLY A 21 21.92 17.28 -11.79
CA GLY A 21 21.49 17.98 -12.99
C GLY A 21 20.03 17.73 -13.39
N VAL A 22 19.24 16.99 -12.59
CA VAL A 22 17.82 16.74 -12.86
C VAL A 22 16.94 17.73 -12.12
N PRO A 23 16.29 18.68 -12.82
CA PRO A 23 15.53 19.76 -12.19
C PRO A 23 14.33 19.28 -11.37
N ALA A 24 13.74 18.14 -11.71
CA ALA A 24 12.53 17.63 -11.07
C ALA A 24 12.78 17.01 -9.69
N LEU A 25 14.03 16.76 -9.30
CA LEU A 25 14.38 16.09 -8.03
C LEU A 25 14.36 17.01 -6.83
N SER A 26 14.03 18.26 -6.99
CA SER A 26 14.27 19.27 -5.97
C SER A 26 13.10 20.19 -5.72
N SER A 27 11.97 19.98 -6.36
CA SER A 27 10.82 20.84 -6.12
C SER A 27 9.93 20.23 -5.05
N LEU A 28 9.82 20.90 -3.91
CA LEU A 28 8.74 20.69 -2.96
C LEU A 28 7.42 21.24 -3.48
N THR A 29 7.48 22.20 -4.39
CA THR A 29 6.33 22.72 -5.10
C THR A 29 5.85 21.71 -6.12
N GLY A 30 4.94 20.90 -5.68
CA GLY A 30 4.23 19.97 -6.50
C GLY A 30 2.79 19.90 -6.05
N THR A 31 2.02 19.12 -6.75
CA THR A 31 0.63 18.82 -6.39
C THR A 31 0.52 17.91 -5.16
N HIS A 32 1.64 17.48 -4.59
CA HIS A 32 1.71 16.52 -3.49
C HIS A 32 2.68 17.00 -2.42
N ASP A 33 2.26 16.91 -1.18
CA ASP A 33 3.02 17.31 -0.02
C ASP A 33 3.25 16.14 0.96
N LEU A 34 4.20 16.32 1.85
CA LEU A 34 4.38 15.49 3.03
C LEU A 34 3.86 16.24 4.25
N ARG A 35 3.26 15.51 5.17
CA ARG A 35 2.91 16.05 6.48
C ARG A 35 4.14 16.04 7.35
N LEU A 36 4.42 17.18 7.96
CA LEU A 36 5.55 17.38 8.85
C LEU A 36 5.07 17.74 10.23
N VAL A 37 5.87 17.43 11.23
CA VAL A 37 5.71 17.89 12.62
C VAL A 37 6.87 18.80 12.95
N ILE A 38 6.53 19.96 13.50
CA ILE A 38 7.50 20.85 14.10
C ILE A 38 7.52 20.57 15.62
N SER A 39 8.69 20.43 16.18
CA SER A 39 8.93 20.08 17.59
C SER A 39 9.97 20.99 18.23
N GLY A 40 10.33 20.71 19.46
CA GLY A 40 11.45 21.35 20.13
C GLY A 40 11.35 22.88 20.28
N ASN A 41 12.47 23.55 20.10
CA ASN A 41 12.59 24.98 20.24
C ASN A 41 11.84 25.73 19.13
N LEU A 42 11.90 25.22 17.92
CA LEU A 42 11.22 25.86 16.79
C LEU A 42 9.71 25.91 16.99
N ALA A 43 9.08 24.86 17.53
CA ALA A 43 7.66 24.84 17.83
C ALA A 43 7.28 25.93 18.85
N ASN A 44 8.13 26.14 19.84
CA ASN A 44 7.91 27.18 20.86
C ASN A 44 8.09 28.59 20.30
N GLU A 45 9.13 28.82 19.50
CA GLU A 45 9.41 30.13 18.88
C GLU A 45 8.29 30.55 17.92
N LEU A 46 7.77 29.60 17.14
CA LEU A 46 6.70 29.88 16.20
C LEU A 46 5.31 29.82 16.83
N ASN A 47 5.21 29.36 18.08
CA ASN A 47 3.93 29.02 18.75
C ASN A 47 3.05 28.12 17.86
N LEU A 48 3.67 27.17 17.19
CA LEU A 48 3.06 26.31 16.19
C LEU A 48 3.18 24.85 16.64
N PHE A 49 2.08 24.30 17.12
CA PHE A 49 1.98 22.92 17.59
C PHE A 49 1.05 22.16 16.66
N GLY A 50 1.60 21.15 15.97
CA GLY A 50 0.80 20.34 15.09
C GLY A 50 1.51 19.96 13.78
N HIS A 51 0.70 19.72 12.77
CA HIS A 51 1.20 19.32 11.46
C HIS A 51 1.24 20.51 10.51
N VAL A 52 2.30 20.56 9.72
CA VAL A 52 2.44 21.49 8.59
C VAL A 52 2.69 20.71 7.31
N SER A 53 2.41 21.34 6.18
CA SER A 53 2.76 20.80 4.87
C SER A 53 4.25 21.00 4.58
N SER A 54 4.86 20.08 3.85
CA SER A 54 6.22 20.24 3.33
C SER A 54 6.40 21.49 2.46
N ASP A 55 5.32 22.00 1.85
CA ASP A 55 5.33 23.26 1.09
C ASP A 55 5.73 24.48 1.96
N SER A 56 5.53 24.35 3.27
CA SER A 56 5.95 25.41 4.22
C SER A 56 7.46 25.54 4.29
N LEU A 57 8.21 24.46 4.04
CA LEU A 57 9.67 24.48 4.04
C LEU A 57 10.25 25.25 2.85
N GLU A 58 9.50 25.38 1.76
CA GLU A 58 9.94 26.22 0.64
C GLU A 58 9.93 27.71 1.02
N LYS A 59 8.92 28.09 1.82
CA LYS A 59 8.79 29.47 2.33
C LYS A 59 9.73 29.75 3.50
N HIS A 60 10.05 28.69 4.24
CA HIS A 60 10.82 28.74 5.46
C HIS A 60 11.91 27.64 5.46
N PRO A 61 12.87 27.71 4.56
CA PRO A 61 13.92 26.69 4.46
C PRO A 61 14.78 26.56 5.72
N GLU A 62 14.84 27.63 6.52
CA GLU A 62 15.53 27.63 7.81
C GLU A 62 14.94 26.62 8.80
N TRP A 63 13.66 26.28 8.72
CA TRP A 63 13.03 25.28 9.58
C TRP A 63 13.61 23.87 9.35
N PHE A 64 13.92 23.56 8.12
CA PHE A 64 14.52 22.27 7.78
C PHE A 64 15.89 22.07 8.48
N TYR A 65 16.65 23.13 8.56
CA TYR A 65 18.00 23.08 9.15
C TYR A 65 18.02 23.20 10.68
N SER A 66 16.89 23.48 11.31
CA SER A 66 16.78 23.54 12.77
C SER A 66 16.98 22.19 13.45
N GLY A 67 16.66 21.09 12.75
CA GLY A 67 16.62 19.75 13.31
C GLY A 67 15.34 19.43 14.08
N ASP A 68 14.43 20.39 14.18
CA ASP A 68 13.18 20.28 14.93
C ASP A 68 11.97 19.90 14.02
N VAL A 69 12.24 19.57 12.76
CA VAL A 69 11.23 19.16 11.78
C VAL A 69 11.42 17.69 11.42
N SER A 70 10.33 16.94 11.45
CA SER A 70 10.33 15.54 11.07
C SER A 70 9.11 15.19 10.21
N GLU A 71 9.24 14.17 9.37
CA GLU A 71 8.16 13.66 8.55
C GLU A 71 7.17 12.83 9.37
N VAL A 72 5.89 12.93 9.02
CA VAL A 72 4.84 12.03 9.53
C VAL A 72 4.72 10.85 8.58
N ARG A 73 5.12 9.68 9.03
CA ARG A 73 5.05 8.43 8.24
C ARG A 73 3.64 7.84 8.26
N ASP A 74 2.71 8.57 7.66
CA ASP A 74 1.33 8.12 7.45
C ASP A 74 1.14 7.44 6.08
N ARG A 75 -0.09 7.07 5.76
CA ARG A 75 -0.41 6.42 4.49
C ARG A 75 -0.01 7.28 3.29
N HIS A 76 -0.21 8.61 3.38
CA HIS A 76 0.12 9.53 2.29
C HIS A 76 1.63 9.63 2.09
N PHE A 77 2.40 9.66 3.18
CA PHE A 77 3.86 9.60 3.10
C PHE A 77 4.32 8.39 2.29
N TYR A 78 3.85 7.19 2.66
CA TYR A 78 4.24 5.95 1.97
C TYR A 78 3.79 5.88 0.52
N GLU A 79 2.70 6.53 0.17
CA GLU A 79 2.27 6.63 -1.22
C GLU A 79 3.15 7.61 -1.99
N ASN A 80 3.39 8.77 -1.44
CA ASN A 80 4.04 9.88 -2.11
C ASN A 80 5.50 9.60 -2.43
N ILE A 81 6.28 9.05 -1.47
CA ILE A 81 7.71 8.77 -1.68
C ILE A 81 7.98 7.74 -2.79
N GLY A 82 7.03 6.84 -3.05
CA GLY A 82 7.14 5.85 -4.13
C GLY A 82 6.64 6.37 -5.48
N LYS A 83 5.62 7.21 -5.46
CA LYS A 83 4.87 7.56 -6.67
C LYS A 83 5.40 8.80 -7.37
N TYR A 84 5.81 9.81 -6.61
CA TYR A 84 6.14 11.11 -7.15
C TYR A 84 7.64 11.39 -7.17
N ASP A 85 8.10 11.97 -8.27
CA ASP A 85 9.52 12.24 -8.51
C ASP A 85 10.07 13.34 -7.61
N GLN A 86 9.21 14.25 -7.16
CA GLN A 86 9.60 15.29 -6.22
C GLN A 86 10.22 14.75 -4.92
N PHE A 87 9.92 13.51 -4.55
CA PHE A 87 10.45 12.88 -3.34
C PHE A 87 11.62 11.92 -3.58
N VAL A 88 12.10 11.83 -4.82
CA VAL A 88 13.20 10.92 -5.17
C VAL A 88 14.49 11.25 -4.40
N GLY A 89 14.74 12.54 -4.15
CA GLY A 89 15.93 12.98 -3.43
C GLY A 89 16.09 12.42 -2.01
N GLY A 90 15.02 11.90 -1.40
CA GLY A 90 15.06 11.25 -0.09
C GLY A 90 15.65 9.84 -0.12
N TRP A 91 15.69 9.16 -1.27
CA TRP A 91 16.27 7.83 -1.40
C TRP A 91 17.79 7.88 -1.27
N GLN A 92 18.37 6.93 -0.54
CA GLN A 92 19.80 6.94 -0.23
C GLN A 92 20.68 6.83 -1.47
N ASP A 93 20.21 6.17 -2.51
CA ASP A 93 20.89 5.96 -3.78
C ASP A 93 20.61 7.06 -4.83
N ALA A 94 19.72 7.99 -4.54
CA ALA A 94 19.28 8.99 -5.52
C ALA A 94 20.40 9.86 -6.11
N ARG A 95 21.53 10.02 -5.42
CA ARG A 95 22.66 10.84 -5.92
C ARG A 95 23.49 10.14 -6.98
N ASN A 96 23.57 8.80 -6.89
CA ASN A 96 24.55 8.03 -7.65
C ASN A 96 23.89 7.13 -8.71
N ASP A 97 22.69 6.63 -8.45
CA ASP A 97 22.09 5.52 -9.18
C ASP A 97 20.67 5.83 -9.68
N TRP A 98 20.37 7.08 -10.02
CA TRP A 98 19.10 7.44 -10.61
C TRP A 98 19.07 7.19 -12.12
N TYR A 99 17.89 6.88 -12.66
CA TYR A 99 17.65 6.72 -14.09
C TYR A 99 16.25 7.22 -14.48
N GLN A 100 16.05 7.46 -15.76
CA GLN A 100 14.76 7.86 -16.31
C GLN A 100 14.12 6.69 -17.03
N GLU A 101 12.80 6.57 -16.87
CA GLU A 101 11.99 5.58 -17.55
C GLU A 101 10.78 6.26 -18.17
N GLU A 102 10.47 5.90 -19.40
CA GLU A 102 9.24 6.33 -20.05
C GLU A 102 8.09 5.46 -19.63
N LYS A 103 7.05 6.08 -19.07
CA LYS A 103 5.83 5.42 -18.66
C LYS A 103 4.66 5.91 -19.51
N ASN A 104 3.94 4.98 -20.11
CA ASN A 104 2.71 5.30 -20.82
C ASN A 104 1.57 5.54 -19.82
N VAL A 105 0.95 6.69 -19.89
CA VAL A 105 -0.19 7.09 -19.06
C VAL A 105 -1.33 7.48 -20.00
N GLY A 106 -2.18 6.51 -20.32
CA GLY A 106 -3.22 6.69 -21.33
C GLY A 106 -2.63 6.98 -22.71
N ASP A 107 -2.96 8.13 -23.28
CA ASP A 107 -2.49 8.56 -24.61
C ASP A 107 -1.19 9.39 -24.54
N SER A 108 -0.60 9.56 -23.37
CA SER A 108 0.61 10.35 -23.16
C SER A 108 1.74 9.48 -22.58
N THR A 109 2.97 9.93 -22.84
CA THR A 109 4.17 9.35 -22.24
C THR A 109 4.72 10.34 -21.22
N GLU A 110 4.92 9.87 -19.99
CA GLU A 110 5.55 10.62 -18.91
C GLU A 110 6.94 10.07 -18.63
N ILE A 111 7.89 10.96 -18.38
CA ILE A 111 9.22 10.57 -17.91
C ILE A 111 9.16 10.48 -16.38
N VAL A 112 9.47 9.32 -15.86
CA VAL A 112 9.51 9.05 -14.42
C VAL A 112 10.95 8.83 -13.99
N ILE A 113 11.33 9.44 -12.87
CA ILE A 113 12.66 9.30 -12.31
C ILE A 113 12.61 8.21 -11.23
N LYS A 114 13.52 7.26 -11.38
CA LYS A 114 13.64 6.10 -10.49
C LYS A 114 15.05 5.96 -9.94
N THR A 115 15.13 5.28 -8.81
CA THR A 115 16.36 4.73 -8.27
C THR A 115 16.16 3.25 -8.00
N PRO A 116 17.20 2.42 -7.90
CA PRO A 116 17.07 1.01 -7.52
C PRO A 116 16.27 0.83 -6.20
N TYR A 117 16.49 1.67 -5.21
CA TYR A 117 15.76 1.61 -3.93
C TYR A 117 14.30 2.03 -4.08
N LYS A 118 14.02 3.10 -4.84
CA LYS A 118 12.64 3.49 -5.17
C LYS A 118 11.91 2.37 -5.91
N GLN A 119 12.56 1.73 -6.87
CA GLN A 119 11.98 0.62 -7.63
C GLN A 119 11.69 -0.58 -6.72
N SER A 120 12.65 -1.00 -5.92
CA SER A 120 12.46 -2.09 -4.95
C SER A 120 11.30 -1.81 -3.99
N TYR A 121 11.17 -0.58 -3.52
CA TYR A 121 10.06 -0.17 -2.68
C TYR A 121 8.70 -0.26 -3.40
N ILE A 122 8.64 0.15 -4.67
CA ILE A 122 7.41 0.05 -5.48
C ILE A 122 7.02 -1.42 -5.64
N ASP A 123 7.97 -2.29 -5.92
CA ASP A 123 7.75 -3.72 -6.12
C ASP A 123 7.26 -4.39 -4.83
N GLU A 124 7.88 -4.12 -3.68
CA GLU A 124 7.42 -4.62 -2.38
C GLU A 124 6.00 -4.13 -2.04
N ARG A 125 5.68 -2.87 -2.36
CA ARG A 125 4.31 -2.35 -2.17
C ARG A 125 3.30 -3.05 -3.09
N TYR A 126 3.68 -3.30 -4.32
CA TYR A 126 2.82 -4.01 -5.27
C TYR A 126 2.51 -5.43 -4.77
N GLU A 127 3.51 -6.18 -4.33
CA GLU A 127 3.34 -7.50 -3.75
C GLU A 127 2.46 -7.46 -2.49
N SER A 128 2.69 -6.48 -1.60
CA SER A 128 1.87 -6.30 -0.39
C SER A 128 0.41 -6.03 -0.73
N ASN A 129 0.13 -5.17 -1.72
CA ASN A 129 -1.23 -4.88 -2.17
C ASN A 129 -1.90 -6.12 -2.79
N GLN A 130 -1.17 -6.91 -3.56
CA GLN A 130 -1.69 -8.18 -4.10
C GLN A 130 -2.09 -9.14 -2.96
N MET A 131 -1.26 -9.26 -1.93
CA MET A 131 -1.60 -10.10 -0.76
C MET A 131 -2.85 -9.62 -0.03
N LEU A 132 -3.04 -8.30 0.09
CA LEU A 132 -4.26 -7.73 0.67
C LEU A 132 -5.50 -8.03 -0.20
N ASP A 133 -5.37 -7.99 -1.51
CA ASP A 133 -6.46 -8.32 -2.42
C ASP A 133 -6.81 -9.82 -2.33
N TYR A 134 -5.82 -10.70 -2.25
CA TYR A 134 -6.06 -12.13 -2.00
C TYR A 134 -6.79 -12.37 -0.67
N ALA A 135 -6.40 -11.64 0.38
CA ALA A 135 -7.10 -11.73 1.67
C ALA A 135 -8.57 -11.29 1.56
N LYS A 136 -8.86 -10.19 0.85
CA LYS A 136 -10.23 -9.74 0.59
C LYS A 136 -11.06 -10.79 -0.17
N TYR A 137 -10.49 -11.37 -1.23
CA TYR A 137 -11.17 -12.42 -2.00
C TYR A 137 -11.44 -13.66 -1.12
N SER A 138 -10.49 -14.05 -0.28
CA SER A 138 -10.68 -15.18 0.64
C SER A 138 -11.83 -14.97 1.61
N ILE A 139 -11.94 -13.76 2.20
CA ILE A 139 -13.06 -13.39 3.06
C ILE A 139 -14.38 -13.44 2.29
N THR A 140 -14.41 -12.92 1.07
CA THR A 140 -15.59 -12.93 0.23
C THR A 140 -16.07 -14.36 -0.04
N VAL A 141 -15.16 -15.26 -0.39
CA VAL A 141 -15.49 -16.69 -0.61
C VAL A 141 -16.06 -17.33 0.65
N LEU A 142 -15.49 -17.05 1.83
CA LEU A 142 -16.01 -17.54 3.11
C LEU A 142 -17.43 -17.04 3.38
N MET A 143 -17.68 -15.74 3.13
CA MET A 143 -19.03 -15.18 3.30
C MET A 143 -20.06 -15.83 2.36
N PHE A 144 -19.71 -16.04 1.11
CA PHE A 144 -20.58 -16.75 0.15
C PHE A 144 -20.87 -18.18 0.61
N ASN A 145 -19.84 -18.90 1.11
CA ASN A 145 -20.05 -20.25 1.63
C ASN A 145 -21.05 -20.27 2.82
N HIS A 146 -20.96 -19.31 3.73
CA HIS A 146 -21.90 -19.19 4.84
C HIS A 146 -23.33 -18.89 4.38
N VAL A 147 -23.49 -18.00 3.38
CA VAL A 147 -24.81 -17.68 2.81
C VAL A 147 -25.42 -18.92 2.16
N ILE A 148 -24.67 -19.64 1.34
CA ILE A 148 -25.13 -20.86 0.66
C ILE A 148 -25.52 -21.91 1.71
N SER A 149 -24.69 -22.15 2.72
CA SER A 149 -24.98 -23.11 3.79
C SER A 149 -26.24 -22.73 4.58
N GLY A 150 -26.47 -21.44 4.80
CA GLY A 150 -27.70 -20.93 5.41
C GLY A 150 -28.95 -21.24 4.57
N ILE A 151 -28.89 -20.97 3.26
CA ILE A 151 -29.97 -21.27 2.33
C ILE A 151 -30.26 -22.77 2.28
N GLU A 152 -29.23 -23.60 2.17
CA GLU A 152 -29.37 -25.05 2.17
C GLU A 152 -30.02 -25.56 3.46
N SER A 153 -29.62 -25.04 4.62
CA SER A 153 -30.19 -25.40 5.91
C SER A 153 -31.68 -25.08 5.99
N VAL A 154 -32.09 -23.90 5.54
CA VAL A 154 -33.50 -23.49 5.50
C VAL A 154 -34.28 -24.37 4.54
N TRP A 155 -33.75 -24.59 3.35
CA TRP A 155 -34.40 -25.42 2.34
C TRP A 155 -34.59 -26.89 2.80
N TYR A 156 -33.53 -27.45 3.42
CA TYR A 156 -33.60 -28.79 4.00
C TYR A 156 -34.65 -28.86 5.10
N SER A 157 -34.67 -27.87 6.00
CA SER A 157 -35.65 -27.80 7.08
C SER A 157 -37.09 -27.72 6.57
N GLN A 158 -37.34 -26.92 5.52
CA GLN A 158 -38.66 -26.80 4.88
C GLN A 158 -39.09 -28.11 4.20
N LYS A 159 -38.19 -28.81 3.49
CA LYS A 159 -38.49 -30.13 2.90
C LYS A 159 -38.80 -31.17 3.97
N LYS A 160 -38.09 -31.16 5.09
CA LYS A 160 -38.36 -32.05 6.21
C LYS A 160 -39.72 -31.77 6.84
N ALA A 161 -40.06 -30.51 7.08
CA ALA A 161 -41.33 -30.09 7.65
C ALA A 161 -42.53 -30.41 6.74
N SER A 162 -42.36 -30.35 5.43
CA SER A 162 -43.42 -30.66 4.42
C SER A 162 -43.58 -32.15 4.15
N GLY A 163 -42.91 -33.04 4.83
CA GLY A 163 -42.99 -34.51 4.66
C GLY A 163 -42.51 -35.01 3.30
N LYS A 164 -41.91 -34.14 2.49
CA LYS A 164 -41.40 -34.47 1.15
C LYS A 164 -40.03 -35.14 1.16
N LEU A 165 -39.36 -35.20 2.29
CA LEU A 165 -38.20 -36.05 2.47
C LEU A 165 -38.71 -37.46 2.86
N LYS A 166 -38.93 -38.30 1.88
CA LYS A 166 -38.73 -39.73 2.08
C LYS A 166 -37.31 -39.92 2.53
N GLU A 167 -37.07 -40.81 3.52
CA GLU A 167 -35.69 -41.15 3.92
C GLU A 167 -34.82 -41.31 2.67
N ALA A 168 -34.23 -40.26 2.26
CA ALA A 168 -33.29 -40.26 1.13
C ALA A 168 -32.03 -40.93 1.67
N SER A 169 -31.71 -42.08 1.06
CA SER A 169 -30.41 -42.69 1.16
C SER A 169 -29.34 -41.59 1.38
N ASN A 170 -28.46 -41.84 2.29
CA ASN A 170 -27.38 -41.01 2.82
C ASN A 170 -26.52 -40.29 1.76
N PHE A 171 -27.13 -39.51 0.89
CA PHE A 171 -26.42 -38.64 -0.04
C PHE A 171 -25.99 -37.40 0.74
N SER A 172 -24.77 -37.37 1.19
CA SER A 172 -24.15 -36.19 1.74
C SER A 172 -23.01 -35.74 0.82
N SER A 173 -23.13 -34.54 0.33
CA SER A 173 -22.03 -33.88 -0.39
C SER A 173 -21.34 -32.91 0.58
N HIS A 174 -20.05 -33.04 0.70
CA HIS A 174 -19.22 -32.13 1.47
C HIS A 174 -18.23 -31.44 0.55
N ILE A 175 -18.29 -30.10 0.53
CA ILE A 175 -17.33 -29.28 -0.17
C ILE A 175 -16.43 -28.66 0.92
N ASN A 176 -15.16 -28.94 0.86
CA ASN A 176 -14.16 -28.38 1.78
C ASN A 176 -13.05 -27.71 0.99
N LEU A 177 -12.69 -26.50 1.40
CA LEU A 177 -11.44 -25.88 0.99
C LEU A 177 -10.32 -26.45 1.85
N PHE A 178 -9.23 -26.91 1.23
CA PHE A 178 -8.08 -27.29 2.03
C PHE A 178 -6.94 -26.29 1.86
N PHE A 179 -6.26 -26.04 2.94
CA PHE A 179 -5.15 -25.11 3.02
C PHE A 179 -3.85 -25.80 2.57
N ASN A 180 -3.10 -25.13 1.70
CA ASN A 180 -1.75 -25.57 1.34
C ASN A 180 -0.75 -24.44 1.68
N PRO A 181 0.08 -24.63 2.70
CA PRO A 181 1.04 -23.61 3.13
C PRO A 181 2.14 -23.30 2.11
N GLN A 182 2.32 -24.16 1.11
CA GLN A 182 3.30 -23.96 0.04
C GLN A 182 2.76 -23.11 -1.12
N ASN A 183 1.45 -22.82 -1.10
CA ASN A 183 0.86 -21.92 -2.08
C ASN A 183 0.80 -20.50 -1.51
N PRO A 184 1.32 -19.48 -2.20
CA PRO A 184 1.25 -18.08 -1.75
C PRO A 184 -0.15 -17.58 -1.45
N MET A 185 -1.17 -18.17 -2.09
CA MET A 185 -2.57 -17.87 -1.84
C MET A 185 -3.19 -18.65 -0.67
N GLY A 186 -2.45 -19.59 -0.08
CA GLY A 186 -2.95 -20.43 1.02
C GLY A 186 -4.02 -21.45 0.62
N VAL A 187 -4.55 -21.37 -0.59
CA VAL A 187 -5.61 -22.26 -1.08
C VAL A 187 -4.97 -23.42 -1.82
N GLY A 188 -5.09 -24.64 -1.26
CA GLY A 188 -4.57 -25.86 -1.88
C GLY A 188 -5.52 -26.51 -2.88
N GLY A 189 -6.81 -26.20 -2.78
CA GLY A 189 -7.83 -26.70 -3.68
C GLY A 189 -9.20 -26.87 -3.02
N ILE A 190 -10.14 -27.38 -3.81
CA ILE A 190 -11.49 -27.73 -3.38
C ILE A 190 -11.60 -29.25 -3.35
N LYS A 191 -11.92 -29.80 -2.18
CA LYS A 191 -12.23 -31.22 -2.03
C LYS A 191 -13.73 -31.41 -2.03
N MET A 192 -14.24 -32.15 -2.98
CA MET A 192 -15.61 -32.61 -3.03
C MET A 192 -15.66 -34.08 -2.67
N ALA A 193 -16.51 -34.46 -1.72
CA ALA A 193 -16.77 -35.82 -1.35
C ALA A 193 -18.27 -36.09 -1.48
N TRP A 194 -18.62 -37.18 -2.18
CA TRP A 194 -19.99 -37.68 -2.28
C TRP A 194 -20.03 -39.07 -1.62
N ASN A 195 -20.95 -39.27 -0.70
CA ASN A 195 -21.31 -40.57 -0.19
C ASN A 195 -22.61 -41.01 -0.86
N PHE A 196 -22.60 -42.18 -1.49
CA PHE A 196 -23.73 -42.80 -2.16
C PHE A 196 -24.43 -43.79 -1.21
#